data_c7032ccdb288ede80a614240e206e581
#
_entry.id   c7032ccdb288ede80a614240e206e581
#
_cell.length_a   1.000
_cell.length_b   1.000
_cell.length_c   1.000
_cell.angle_alpha   90.00
_cell.angle_beta   90.00
_cell.angle_gamma   90.00
#
_symmetry.space_group_name_H-M   'P 1'
#
loop_
_entity.id
_entity.type
_entity.pdbx_description
1 polymer ?
#
loop_
_entity_poly.entity_id
_entity_poly.type
_entity_poly.pdbx_seq_one_letter_code
_entity_poly.pdbx_strand_id
1 'polypeptide(L)'
;MTAVAVVMTLGMVFAAPKKQNISVLYVGGTAEFDTSFGLAGHTQEEFDASVEARMAAWESFLKDYFNTVEVVHADNYTEQMSDNYDVTIFDGKSKTPLTPKYQNRRKGDYLSANYLSQDFDRPALLVAEMNENLTRSLGTKNDWYCLCLMSHAHSWRAEHPIFNGPFKVKMTTEQRPTPEGIKSFPHYFEGHKVPETMEMWRVQTYDFSGQMQDVRVGMVARPGGYEDSPEAEWICGGECAKSPDAVALARHGNFFHWGFAASPAFMTDEAKPLLANAIVYISKFAGQTPIARKYDDRVSTREYIADRKEFMSHDSYQNYVKSMEEFNRSTLAKQAEVQKRVDAGEDVPENELFYLNARVEDIPTYEQYLQSQARDLYAQFGTDIEKYHAYFDQNLPYFYAAGYGLVIDEEAKALGIANNDIALIDKAIAMWEDRSNAEVGRRLLERYTLMNFTTAAQWRKWFDQNRDNMFFSESAGWKWLINSREEGANPYFDYFMRSKAARAAVGQTDNNNPVAITTDASRLYDGSWVVTVRMTIHMGYHIYDRVASDDVFVPTDVKFCLPEGVEAVGGVVRPAGQFYTAGGTTVFRNEAVFQQRVRGAAVDSELKVAVEWQCCDPTICFPPQLEEVVIKLQ
;
A
#
# COMPACT_ATOMS: atom_id res chain seq x y z
N MET A 1 3.04 71.07 -28.82
CA MET A 1 1.90 70.51 -28.07
C MET A 1 2.06 69.02 -28.06
N THR A 2 2.59 68.48 -26.98
CA THR A 2 2.81 67.02 -26.84
C THR A 2 1.68 66.45 -26.01
N ALA A 3 0.83 65.62 -26.61
CA ALA A 3 -0.25 64.96 -25.92
C ALA A 3 0.28 63.75 -25.10
N VAL A 4 0.14 63.80 -23.79
CA VAL A 4 0.42 62.68 -22.88
C VAL A 4 -0.84 61.81 -22.83
N ALA A 5 -0.75 60.58 -23.38
CA ALA A 5 -1.82 59.58 -23.25
C ALA A 5 -1.68 58.90 -21.86
N VAL A 6 -2.63 59.14 -20.98
CA VAL A 6 -2.78 58.41 -19.72
C VAL A 6 -3.48 57.12 -20.01
N VAL A 7 -2.75 56.02 -19.95
CA VAL A 7 -3.32 54.66 -19.99
C VAL A 7 -3.87 54.34 -18.60
N MET A 8 -5.19 54.43 -18.43
CA MET A 8 -5.89 53.89 -17.26
C MET A 8 -5.95 52.37 -17.38
N THR A 9 -5.11 51.65 -16.62
CA THR A 9 -5.31 50.22 -16.35
C THR A 9 -6.51 50.04 -15.45
N LEU A 10 -7.65 49.65 -16.04
CA LEU A 10 -8.77 49.11 -15.25
C LEU A 10 -8.33 47.79 -14.64
N GLY A 11 -7.93 47.83 -13.37
CA GLY A 11 -7.82 46.62 -12.55
C GLY A 11 -9.21 46.01 -12.41
N MET A 12 -9.44 44.85 -13.00
CA MET A 12 -10.63 44.07 -12.69
C MET A 12 -10.52 43.64 -11.22
N VAL A 13 -11.27 44.30 -10.36
CA VAL A 13 -11.51 43.86 -8.97
C VAL A 13 -12.45 42.66 -9.10
N PHE A 14 -11.91 41.45 -9.10
CA PHE A 14 -12.72 40.26 -8.91
C PHE A 14 -13.37 40.36 -7.52
N ALA A 15 -14.68 40.28 -7.44
CA ALA A 15 -15.37 40.15 -6.16
C ALA A 15 -14.83 38.90 -5.43
N ALA A 16 -14.50 39.07 -4.15
CA ALA A 16 -14.04 37.93 -3.34
C ALA A 16 -15.07 36.80 -3.40
N PRO A 17 -14.65 35.54 -3.49
CA PRO A 17 -15.59 34.43 -3.56
C PRO A 17 -16.46 34.39 -2.32
N LYS A 18 -17.75 34.02 -2.49
CA LYS A 18 -18.64 33.86 -1.34
C LYS A 18 -18.15 32.70 -0.49
N LYS A 19 -17.70 32.99 0.73
CA LYS A 19 -17.22 31.98 1.67
C LYS A 19 -18.27 30.91 1.96
N GLN A 20 -17.80 29.68 2.10
CA GLN A 20 -18.65 28.55 2.48
C GLN A 20 -18.81 28.46 3.99
N ASN A 21 -19.99 28.02 4.43
CA ASN A 21 -20.28 27.79 5.84
C ASN A 21 -19.87 26.38 6.25
N ILE A 22 -18.56 26.12 6.16
CA ILE A 22 -17.89 24.88 6.56
C ILE A 22 -16.82 25.29 7.56
N SER A 23 -16.74 24.55 8.67
CA SER A 23 -15.70 24.71 9.68
C SER A 23 -14.50 23.84 9.34
N VAL A 24 -13.31 24.43 9.32
CA VAL A 24 -12.06 23.78 8.92
C VAL A 24 -11.04 23.87 10.05
N LEU A 25 -10.53 22.72 10.46
CA LEU A 25 -9.36 22.59 11.31
C LEU A 25 -8.13 22.33 10.44
N TYR A 26 -7.15 23.19 10.48
CA TYR A 26 -5.86 22.98 9.83
C TYR A 26 -4.81 22.54 10.85
N VAL A 27 -4.21 21.38 10.62
CA VAL A 27 -3.14 20.80 11.42
C VAL A 27 -1.84 20.92 10.65
N GLY A 28 -1.05 21.93 10.97
CA GLY A 28 0.23 22.23 10.34
C GLY A 28 1.40 22.00 11.29
N GLY A 29 2.56 22.44 10.88
CA GLY A 29 3.75 22.39 11.73
C GLY A 29 4.67 21.26 11.39
N THR A 30 5.19 20.58 12.35
CA THR A 30 6.37 19.73 12.32
C THR A 30 6.54 18.90 11.06
N ALA A 31 7.50 19.28 10.21
CA ALA A 31 8.13 18.38 9.25
C ALA A 31 9.45 17.91 9.86
N GLU A 32 9.95 16.75 9.43
CA GLU A 32 11.30 16.33 9.79
C GLU A 32 12.31 17.20 9.02
N PHE A 33 13.30 17.73 9.74
CA PHE A 33 14.46 18.36 9.11
C PHE A 33 15.33 17.26 8.50
N ASP A 34 15.01 16.91 7.25
CA ASP A 34 15.72 15.85 6.53
C ASP A 34 16.60 16.46 5.44
N THR A 35 17.89 16.41 5.65
CA THR A 35 18.89 16.93 4.70
C THR A 35 18.93 16.15 3.38
N SER A 36 18.32 14.98 3.29
CA SER A 36 18.28 14.18 2.06
C SER A 36 17.47 14.84 0.92
N PHE A 37 16.56 15.77 1.26
CA PHE A 37 15.76 16.53 0.28
C PHE A 37 16.31 17.94 -0.02
N GLY A 38 17.62 18.12 0.05
CA GLY A 38 18.26 19.39 -0.32
C GLY A 38 18.28 20.44 0.78
N LEU A 39 18.04 20.05 2.03
CA LEU A 39 18.13 20.91 3.21
C LEU A 39 19.56 20.97 3.80
N ALA A 40 20.54 20.36 3.14
CA ALA A 40 21.94 20.39 3.55
C ALA A 40 22.46 21.84 3.60
N GLY A 41 23.14 22.20 4.67
CA GLY A 41 23.70 23.55 4.87
C GLY A 41 22.72 24.55 5.49
N HIS A 42 21.47 24.19 5.73
CA HIS A 42 20.49 25.01 6.44
C HIS A 42 20.45 24.70 7.93
N THR A 43 19.95 25.65 8.71
CA THR A 43 19.80 25.52 10.15
C THR A 43 18.37 25.06 10.51
N GLN A 44 18.21 24.52 11.73
CA GLN A 44 16.90 24.19 12.27
C GLN A 44 16.00 25.43 12.39
N GLU A 45 16.57 26.58 12.75
CA GLU A 45 15.82 27.85 12.88
C GLU A 45 15.25 28.31 11.54
N GLU A 46 16.04 28.24 10.44
CA GLU A 46 15.56 28.56 9.09
C GLU A 46 14.43 27.61 8.67
N PHE A 47 14.57 26.32 8.99
CA PHE A 47 13.56 25.33 8.71
C PHE A 47 12.26 25.60 9.48
N ASP A 48 12.33 25.88 10.80
CA ASP A 48 11.17 26.19 11.63
C ASP A 48 10.46 27.46 11.12
N ALA A 49 11.19 28.49 10.73
CA ALA A 49 10.64 29.70 10.12
C ALA A 49 9.89 29.42 8.80
N SER A 50 10.40 28.49 7.98
CA SER A 50 9.73 28.06 6.74
C SER A 50 8.44 27.29 7.02
N VAL A 51 8.42 26.47 8.06
CA VAL A 51 7.21 25.75 8.52
C VAL A 51 6.15 26.74 9.02
N GLU A 52 6.54 27.75 9.79
CA GLU A 52 5.63 28.81 10.25
C GLU A 52 5.06 29.64 9.09
N ALA A 53 5.90 30.01 8.12
CA ALA A 53 5.46 30.71 6.92
C ALA A 53 4.45 29.89 6.10
N ARG A 54 4.67 28.56 6.00
CA ARG A 54 3.72 27.64 5.37
C ARG A 54 2.37 27.64 6.11
N MET A 55 2.36 27.51 7.42
CA MET A 55 1.14 27.53 8.23
C MET A 55 0.37 28.85 8.04
N ALA A 56 1.06 29.99 8.04
CA ALA A 56 0.45 31.31 7.80
C ALA A 56 -0.17 31.43 6.39
N ALA A 57 0.47 30.86 5.37
CA ALA A 57 -0.07 30.82 4.01
C ALA A 57 -1.37 30.01 3.92
N TRP A 58 -1.41 28.85 4.59
CA TRP A 58 -2.62 28.04 4.69
C TRP A 58 -3.74 28.76 5.45
N GLU A 59 -3.44 29.37 6.59
CA GLU A 59 -4.42 30.14 7.37
C GLU A 59 -5.05 31.26 6.53
N SER A 60 -4.21 32.04 5.82
CA SER A 60 -4.68 33.11 4.95
C SER A 60 -5.60 32.58 3.85
N PHE A 61 -5.18 31.55 3.15
CA PHE A 61 -5.95 30.91 2.10
C PHE A 61 -7.30 30.41 2.62
N LEU A 62 -7.31 29.65 3.71
CA LEU A 62 -8.54 29.08 4.26
C LEU A 62 -9.53 30.15 4.69
N LYS A 63 -9.05 31.24 5.28
CA LYS A 63 -9.89 32.39 5.65
C LYS A 63 -10.50 33.10 4.46
N ASP A 64 -9.92 33.01 3.25
CA ASP A 64 -10.53 33.57 2.05
C ASP A 64 -11.75 32.77 1.57
N TYR A 65 -11.80 31.46 1.83
CA TYR A 65 -12.82 30.55 1.32
C TYR A 65 -13.85 30.07 2.35
N PHE A 66 -13.52 30.09 3.66
CA PHE A 66 -14.34 29.51 4.73
C PHE A 66 -14.63 30.50 5.84
N ASN A 67 -15.80 30.36 6.48
CA ASN A 67 -16.22 31.24 7.56
C ASN A 67 -15.55 30.92 8.92
N THR A 68 -15.32 29.62 9.17
CA THR A 68 -14.74 29.13 10.42
C THR A 68 -13.45 28.39 10.12
N VAL A 69 -12.34 28.91 10.60
CA VAL A 69 -11.01 28.32 10.40
C VAL A 69 -10.26 28.36 11.71
N GLU A 70 -9.75 27.23 12.14
CA GLU A 70 -8.82 27.11 13.25
C GLU A 70 -7.51 26.49 12.76
N VAL A 71 -6.40 26.97 13.30
CA VAL A 71 -5.05 26.53 12.99
C VAL A 71 -4.42 25.99 14.25
N VAL A 72 -3.92 24.76 14.20
CA VAL A 72 -3.24 24.10 15.32
C VAL A 72 -1.90 23.55 14.86
N HIS A 73 -0.88 23.67 15.71
CA HIS A 73 0.38 22.99 15.49
C HIS A 73 0.21 21.49 15.78
N ALA A 74 0.77 20.63 14.94
CA ALA A 74 0.59 19.18 15.01
C ALA A 74 0.98 18.58 16.36
N ASP A 75 1.96 19.14 17.07
CA ASP A 75 2.35 18.70 18.41
C ASP A 75 1.27 18.97 19.48
N ASN A 76 0.35 19.88 19.21
CA ASN A 76 -0.77 20.24 20.10
C ASN A 76 -2.10 19.64 19.65
N TYR A 77 -2.12 18.97 18.49
CA TYR A 77 -3.32 18.35 17.96
C TYR A 77 -3.68 17.09 18.73
N THR A 78 -4.97 16.91 18.98
CA THR A 78 -5.57 15.65 19.41
C THR A 78 -6.73 15.30 18.49
N GLU A 79 -7.00 14.01 18.30
CA GLU A 79 -8.06 13.55 17.39
C GLU A 79 -9.44 14.09 17.73
N GLN A 80 -9.72 14.31 19.03
CA GLN A 80 -10.96 14.88 19.53
C GLN A 80 -11.20 16.33 19.07
N MET A 81 -10.15 17.07 18.69
CA MET A 81 -10.32 18.39 18.11
C MET A 81 -11.10 18.32 16.78
N SER A 82 -10.89 17.29 16.00
CA SER A 82 -11.60 17.06 14.73
C SER A 82 -13.11 16.88 14.88
N ASP A 83 -13.60 16.52 16.06
CA ASP A 83 -15.03 16.33 16.32
C ASP A 83 -15.84 17.64 16.22
N ASN A 84 -15.16 18.78 16.31
CA ASN A 84 -15.77 20.11 16.28
C ASN A 84 -15.76 20.77 14.89
N TYR A 85 -15.22 20.08 13.87
CA TYR A 85 -15.04 20.65 12.54
C TYR A 85 -15.60 19.72 11.46
N ASP A 86 -16.07 20.33 10.37
CA ASP A 86 -16.58 19.59 9.21
C ASP A 86 -15.45 18.89 8.43
N VAL A 87 -14.23 19.46 8.44
CA VAL A 87 -13.05 18.91 7.77
C VAL A 87 -11.79 19.22 8.59
N THR A 88 -10.92 18.23 8.70
CA THR A 88 -9.55 18.40 9.19
C THR A 88 -8.57 18.32 8.02
N ILE A 89 -7.68 19.29 7.88
CA ILE A 89 -6.59 19.29 6.90
C ILE A 89 -5.31 18.93 7.62
N PHE A 90 -4.69 17.82 7.22
CA PHE A 90 -3.39 17.40 7.73
C PHE A 90 -2.28 17.81 6.79
N ASP A 91 -1.52 18.80 7.18
CA ASP A 91 -0.30 19.29 6.52
C ASP A 91 0.93 19.18 7.45
N GLY A 92 0.77 18.56 8.58
CA GLY A 92 1.80 18.30 9.57
C GLY A 92 1.52 17.05 10.39
N LYS A 93 2.55 16.53 11.01
CA LYS A 93 2.49 15.39 11.93
C LYS A 93 3.22 15.72 13.23
N SER A 94 2.75 15.19 14.35
CA SER A 94 3.41 15.36 15.64
C SER A 94 4.83 14.78 15.65
N LYS A 95 5.72 15.35 16.43
CA LYS A 95 7.03 14.76 16.76
C LYS A 95 6.90 13.45 17.52
N THR A 96 5.79 13.29 18.26
CA THR A 96 5.52 12.09 19.06
C THR A 96 4.41 11.27 18.38
N PRO A 97 4.76 10.19 17.67
CA PRO A 97 3.76 9.31 17.08
C PRO A 97 3.05 8.48 18.15
N LEU A 98 1.84 7.96 17.82
CA LEU A 98 1.12 6.99 18.66
C LEU A 98 1.89 5.68 18.80
N THR A 99 2.49 5.22 17.70
CA THR A 99 3.45 4.11 17.70
C THR A 99 4.73 4.56 17.01
N PRO A 100 5.89 4.36 17.65
CA PRO A 100 7.15 4.85 17.12
C PRO A 100 7.59 4.08 15.88
N LYS A 101 8.35 4.77 15.03
CA LYS A 101 9.07 4.16 13.91
C LYS A 101 10.08 3.15 14.43
N TYR A 102 10.10 1.97 13.82
CA TYR A 102 11.14 0.99 14.03
C TYR A 102 11.89 0.73 12.72
N GLN A 103 13.19 0.78 12.77
CA GLN A 103 14.02 0.48 11.60
C GLN A 103 15.23 -0.35 12.01
N ASN A 104 15.36 -1.53 11.39
CA ASN A 104 16.60 -2.30 11.44
C ASN A 104 17.20 -2.39 10.03
N ARG A 105 18.10 -1.45 9.70
CA ARG A 105 18.74 -1.36 8.39
C ARG A 105 19.53 -2.61 7.99
N ARG A 106 20.06 -3.36 8.96
CA ARG A 106 20.83 -4.59 8.68
C ARG A 106 19.95 -5.74 8.21
N LYS A 107 18.66 -5.71 8.55
CA LYS A 107 17.69 -6.77 8.29
C LYS A 107 16.59 -6.36 7.32
N GLY A 108 16.57 -5.12 6.84
CA GLY A 108 15.52 -4.60 5.96
C GLY A 108 14.18 -4.39 6.65
N ASP A 109 14.11 -4.48 7.97
CA ASP A 109 12.88 -4.26 8.72
C ASP A 109 12.56 -2.79 8.82
N TYR A 110 11.36 -2.45 8.42
CA TYR A 110 10.87 -1.09 8.50
C TYR A 110 9.42 -1.08 8.95
N LEU A 111 9.14 -0.47 10.11
CA LEU A 111 7.81 -0.14 10.55
C LEU A 111 7.69 1.38 10.60
N SER A 112 6.76 1.93 9.85
CA SER A 112 6.46 3.36 9.92
C SER A 112 5.77 3.70 11.22
N ALA A 113 6.01 4.92 11.68
CA ALA A 113 5.27 5.47 12.82
C ALA A 113 3.78 5.66 12.45
N ASN A 114 2.89 5.46 13.41
CA ASN A 114 1.48 5.78 13.29
C ASN A 114 1.17 7.06 14.07
N TYR A 115 0.43 7.97 13.46
CA TYR A 115 0.10 9.29 14.01
C TYR A 115 -1.40 9.47 14.24
N LEU A 116 -2.25 8.67 13.61
CA LEU A 116 -3.69 8.62 13.84
C LEU A 116 -4.09 7.25 14.35
N SER A 117 -5.10 7.19 15.19
CA SER A 117 -5.70 5.94 15.61
C SER A 117 -6.45 5.26 14.44
N GLN A 118 -6.68 3.97 14.58
CA GLN A 118 -7.32 3.19 13.52
C GLN A 118 -8.82 3.49 13.36
N ASP A 119 -9.41 4.08 14.38
CA ASP A 119 -10.81 4.45 14.48
C ASP A 119 -11.08 5.92 14.14
N PHE A 120 -10.04 6.66 13.71
CA PHE A 120 -10.24 8.01 13.19
C PHE A 120 -11.16 7.97 11.97
N ASP A 121 -12.32 8.64 12.03
CA ASP A 121 -13.40 8.53 11.03
C ASP A 121 -13.94 9.88 10.54
N ARG A 122 -13.30 10.99 10.93
CA ARG A 122 -13.73 12.33 10.53
C ARG A 122 -13.24 12.66 9.13
N PRO A 123 -13.99 13.50 8.36
CA PRO A 123 -13.54 13.93 7.04
C PRO A 123 -12.18 14.59 7.09
N ALA A 124 -11.25 14.13 6.29
CA ALA A 124 -9.91 14.68 6.29
C ALA A 124 -9.35 14.85 4.87
N LEU A 125 -8.60 15.96 4.68
CA LEU A 125 -7.76 16.18 3.51
C LEU A 125 -6.29 16.07 3.96
N LEU A 126 -5.55 15.20 3.29
CA LEU A 126 -4.16 14.92 3.60
C LEU A 126 -3.27 15.48 2.49
N VAL A 127 -2.30 16.30 2.88
CA VAL A 127 -1.46 17.05 1.96
C VAL A 127 -0.15 16.30 1.72
N ALA A 128 0.17 16.05 0.46
CA ALA A 128 1.44 15.49 0.01
C ALA A 128 1.86 14.23 0.81
N GLU A 129 3.10 14.16 1.27
CA GLU A 129 3.65 13.02 2.02
C GLU A 129 2.95 12.76 3.36
N MET A 130 2.15 13.70 3.87
CA MET A 130 1.36 13.45 5.08
C MET A 130 0.35 12.32 4.89
N ASN A 131 -0.08 12.09 3.66
CA ASN A 131 -0.99 10.98 3.36
C ASN A 131 -0.37 9.63 3.73
N GLU A 132 0.88 9.35 3.35
CA GLU A 132 1.55 8.10 3.73
C GLU A 132 1.60 7.89 5.24
N ASN A 133 2.07 8.93 5.95
CA ASN A 133 2.31 8.84 7.38
C ASN A 133 1.03 8.65 8.20
N LEU A 134 -0.05 9.32 7.82
CA LEU A 134 -1.28 9.40 8.61
C LEU A 134 -2.29 8.32 8.24
N THR A 135 -2.34 7.88 6.98
CA THR A 135 -3.37 6.94 6.52
C THR A 135 -2.97 5.47 6.64
N ARG A 136 -1.73 5.17 6.93
CA ARG A 136 -1.25 3.79 7.09
C ARG A 136 -2.05 3.02 8.16
N SER A 137 -2.37 3.65 9.29
CA SER A 137 -3.22 3.06 10.33
C SER A 137 -4.66 2.89 9.87
N LEU A 138 -5.14 3.72 8.95
CA LEU A 138 -6.52 3.74 8.49
C LEU A 138 -6.80 2.73 7.37
N GLY A 139 -5.75 2.19 6.73
CA GLY A 139 -5.86 1.23 5.65
C GLY A 139 -6.46 1.81 4.37
N THR A 140 -6.19 3.08 4.06
CA THR A 140 -6.72 3.71 2.85
C THR A 140 -6.03 3.24 1.59
N LYS A 141 -6.71 3.39 0.44
CA LYS A 141 -6.14 3.13 -0.89
C LYS A 141 -5.24 4.25 -1.39
N ASN A 142 -5.24 5.39 -0.72
CA ASN A 142 -4.34 6.51 -0.97
C ASN A 142 -2.91 6.15 -0.53
N ASP A 143 -2.40 5.06 -1.07
CA ASP A 143 -1.14 4.44 -0.70
C ASP A 143 0.03 5.17 -1.34
N TRP A 144 1.13 5.24 -0.63
CA TRP A 144 2.35 5.79 -1.17
C TRP A 144 2.86 4.97 -2.37
N TYR A 145 3.12 5.67 -3.45
CA TYR A 145 3.78 5.11 -4.62
C TYR A 145 5.14 5.78 -4.84
N CYS A 146 5.16 7.11 -4.88
CA CYS A 146 6.39 7.88 -5.04
C CYS A 146 6.28 9.27 -4.42
N LEU A 147 7.36 9.72 -3.80
CA LEU A 147 7.56 11.12 -3.41
C LEU A 147 8.18 11.89 -4.58
N CYS A 148 7.50 11.95 -5.70
CA CYS A 148 8.01 12.51 -6.94
C CYS A 148 6.92 13.18 -7.80
N LEU A 149 5.80 13.59 -7.20
CA LEU A 149 4.79 14.37 -7.90
C LEU A 149 5.38 15.75 -8.25
N MET A 150 5.42 16.02 -9.55
CA MET A 150 5.92 17.26 -10.12
C MET A 150 4.88 18.40 -10.02
N SER A 151 5.03 19.42 -10.85
CA SER A 151 4.21 20.62 -10.77
C SER A 151 2.88 20.57 -11.50
N HIS A 152 2.63 19.53 -12.30
CA HIS A 152 1.47 19.48 -13.18
C HIS A 152 0.54 18.30 -12.89
N ALA A 153 -0.74 18.54 -13.08
CA ALA A 153 -1.80 17.55 -13.15
C ALA A 153 -2.09 17.17 -14.60
N HIS A 154 -2.56 15.94 -14.82
CA HIS A 154 -3.04 15.45 -16.12
C HIS A 154 -4.20 14.46 -15.94
N SER A 155 -4.85 14.07 -17.03
CA SER A 155 -5.88 13.01 -17.04
C SER A 155 -6.96 13.20 -15.95
N TRP A 156 -7.45 14.40 -15.76
CA TRP A 156 -8.48 14.71 -14.74
C TRP A 156 -9.88 14.33 -15.23
N ARG A 157 -10.74 13.98 -14.29
CA ARG A 157 -12.17 13.75 -14.51
C ARG A 157 -12.91 15.07 -14.47
N ALA A 158 -13.06 15.73 -15.62
CA ALA A 158 -13.62 17.09 -15.73
C ALA A 158 -15.05 17.22 -15.15
N GLU A 159 -15.82 16.14 -15.15
CA GLU A 159 -17.17 16.06 -14.58
C GLU A 159 -17.20 15.97 -13.05
N HIS A 160 -16.05 15.67 -12.42
CA HIS A 160 -16.00 15.49 -10.98
C HIS A 160 -16.35 16.79 -10.25
N PRO A 161 -17.08 16.71 -9.10
CA PRO A 161 -17.56 17.89 -8.38
C PRO A 161 -16.49 18.90 -7.97
N ILE A 162 -15.24 18.50 -7.74
CA ILE A 162 -14.19 19.46 -7.37
C ILE A 162 -13.83 20.43 -8.50
N PHE A 163 -13.99 20.04 -9.76
CA PHE A 163 -13.77 20.93 -10.91
C PHE A 163 -14.97 21.84 -11.20
N ASN A 164 -16.15 21.47 -10.68
CA ASN A 164 -17.43 22.14 -10.91
C ASN A 164 -18.08 22.68 -9.62
N GLY A 165 -17.35 22.67 -8.50
CA GLY A 165 -17.87 23.00 -7.17
C GLY A 165 -18.15 24.48 -6.95
N PRO A 166 -18.38 24.92 -5.69
CA PRO A 166 -18.88 26.27 -5.44
C PRO A 166 -17.94 27.38 -5.90
N PHE A 167 -16.66 27.06 -6.05
CA PHE A 167 -15.67 28.00 -6.57
C PHE A 167 -15.33 27.62 -8.01
N LYS A 168 -15.40 28.63 -8.89
CA LYS A 168 -15.11 28.41 -10.31
C LYS A 168 -13.64 28.08 -10.52
N VAL A 169 -13.36 26.91 -11.06
CA VAL A 169 -12.03 26.50 -11.48
C VAL A 169 -11.81 26.92 -12.93
N LYS A 170 -10.71 27.59 -13.18
CA LYS A 170 -10.21 27.85 -14.53
C LYS A 170 -8.95 27.01 -14.71
N MET A 171 -8.82 26.34 -15.84
CA MET A 171 -7.67 25.49 -16.14
C MET A 171 -7.04 25.95 -17.45
N THR A 172 -5.82 26.46 -17.39
CA THR A 172 -5.02 26.77 -18.58
C THR A 172 -4.09 25.58 -18.81
N THR A 173 -4.41 24.80 -19.84
CA THR A 173 -3.67 23.57 -20.19
C THR A 173 -2.59 23.85 -21.19
N GLU A 174 -1.57 23.00 -21.20
CA GLU A 174 -0.47 23.00 -22.16
C GLU A 174 -0.09 21.57 -22.54
N GLN A 175 0.42 21.38 -23.76
CA GLN A 175 1.00 20.11 -24.19
C GLN A 175 2.45 20.05 -23.72
N ARG A 176 2.77 19.08 -22.87
CA ARG A 176 4.12 18.87 -22.34
C ARG A 176 4.67 17.52 -22.78
N PRO A 177 6.00 17.42 -22.98
CA PRO A 177 6.63 16.13 -23.18
C PRO A 177 6.30 15.18 -22.02
N THR A 178 5.96 13.95 -22.33
CA THR A 178 5.84 12.90 -21.31
C THR A 178 7.20 12.71 -20.64
N PRO A 179 7.26 12.64 -19.30
CA PRO A 179 8.52 12.45 -18.58
C PRO A 179 9.30 11.25 -19.09
N GLU A 180 10.60 11.43 -19.39
CA GLU A 180 11.42 10.38 -20.00
C GLU A 180 11.48 9.11 -19.14
N GLY A 181 11.43 9.28 -17.81
CA GLY A 181 11.39 8.15 -16.87
C GLY A 181 10.20 7.21 -17.08
N ILE A 182 9.03 7.73 -17.49
CA ILE A 182 7.86 6.92 -17.79
C ILE A 182 8.12 5.95 -18.95
N LYS A 183 8.86 6.40 -19.96
CA LYS A 183 9.19 5.58 -21.14
C LYS A 183 10.09 4.40 -20.82
N SER A 184 10.81 4.46 -19.69
CA SER A 184 11.72 3.42 -19.21
C SER A 184 11.07 2.46 -18.21
N PHE A 185 9.90 2.79 -17.69
CA PHE A 185 9.16 1.92 -16.77
C PHE A 185 8.12 1.12 -17.55
N PRO A 186 7.93 -0.17 -17.21
CA PRO A 186 6.86 -0.96 -17.78
C PRO A 186 5.51 -0.36 -17.35
N HIS A 187 4.57 -0.38 -18.28
CA HIS A 187 3.24 0.16 -18.05
C HIS A 187 2.31 -0.94 -17.59
N TYR A 188 1.43 -0.61 -16.66
CA TYR A 188 0.45 -1.53 -16.09
C TYR A 188 -0.58 -2.04 -17.11
N PHE A 189 -0.63 -1.46 -18.30
CA PHE A 189 -1.64 -1.79 -19.31
C PHE A 189 -1.00 -2.39 -20.55
N GLU A 190 -1.29 -3.64 -20.81
CA GLU A 190 -0.88 -4.35 -22.00
C GLU A 190 -1.32 -3.59 -23.26
N GLY A 191 -0.36 -3.28 -24.15
CA GLY A 191 -0.63 -2.56 -25.40
C GLY A 191 -0.76 -1.03 -25.27
N HIS A 192 -0.64 -0.45 -24.10
CA HIS A 192 -0.65 1.01 -23.95
C HIS A 192 0.67 1.60 -24.43
N LYS A 193 0.61 2.37 -25.52
CA LYS A 193 1.73 3.22 -25.90
C LYS A 193 1.66 4.51 -25.11
N VAL A 194 2.72 4.82 -24.40
CA VAL A 194 2.88 6.11 -23.73
C VAL A 194 2.93 7.20 -24.79
N PRO A 195 2.05 8.23 -24.73
CA PRO A 195 2.08 9.31 -25.70
C PRO A 195 3.37 10.12 -25.56
N GLU A 196 3.84 10.69 -26.67
CA GLU A 196 5.03 11.57 -26.67
C GLU A 196 4.83 12.85 -25.87
N THR A 197 3.58 13.34 -25.86
CA THR A 197 3.14 14.51 -25.09
C THR A 197 1.83 14.24 -24.40
N MET A 198 1.62 14.89 -23.27
CA MET A 198 0.38 14.84 -22.49
C MET A 198 -0.17 16.25 -22.32
N GLU A 199 -1.50 16.39 -22.35
CA GLU A 199 -2.14 17.61 -21.91
C GLU A 199 -2.04 17.72 -20.40
N MET A 200 -1.41 18.78 -19.93
CA MET A 200 -1.15 19.01 -18.51
C MET A 200 -1.63 20.39 -18.06
N TRP A 201 -1.92 20.51 -16.77
CA TRP A 201 -2.31 21.74 -16.11
C TRP A 201 -1.40 22.00 -14.91
N ARG A 202 -0.84 23.19 -14.85
CA ARG A 202 0.10 23.56 -13.79
C ARG A 202 -0.64 23.88 -12.49
N VAL A 203 -0.30 23.16 -11.43
CA VAL A 203 -0.89 23.31 -10.08
C VAL A 203 -0.02 24.15 -9.17
N GLN A 204 1.31 23.96 -9.22
CA GLN A 204 2.27 24.61 -8.33
C GLN A 204 3.47 25.18 -9.09
N THR A 205 4.22 26.08 -8.43
CA THR A 205 5.30 26.86 -9.06
C THR A 205 6.65 26.15 -9.10
N TYR A 206 6.81 25.05 -8.38
CA TYR A 206 8.03 24.22 -8.35
C TYR A 206 7.66 22.74 -8.56
N ASP A 207 8.66 21.90 -8.78
CA ASP A 207 8.47 20.46 -8.96
C ASP A 207 8.21 19.75 -7.62
N PHE A 208 8.64 18.52 -7.41
CA PHE A 208 8.22 17.65 -6.29
C PHE A 208 8.52 18.21 -4.88
N SER A 209 9.49 19.14 -4.73
CA SER A 209 9.86 19.70 -3.42
C SER A 209 10.23 21.15 -3.52
N GLY A 210 9.68 21.98 -2.65
CA GLY A 210 10.03 23.38 -2.47
C GLY A 210 11.28 23.61 -1.59
N GLN A 211 11.77 22.58 -0.92
CA GLN A 211 12.88 22.65 0.03
C GLN A 211 12.60 23.73 1.12
N MET A 212 13.58 24.63 1.37
CA MET A 212 13.39 25.72 2.36
C MET A 212 12.31 26.75 2.01
N GLN A 213 11.88 26.82 0.76
CA GLN A 213 10.78 27.70 0.34
C GLN A 213 9.42 27.12 0.77
N ASP A 214 9.31 25.79 0.72
CA ASP A 214 8.08 25.07 1.07
C ASP A 214 8.42 23.61 1.41
N VAL A 215 8.37 23.29 2.67
CA VAL A 215 9.00 22.11 3.30
C VAL A 215 8.22 20.80 3.14
N ARG A 216 7.51 20.62 2.05
CA ARG A 216 6.78 19.38 1.73
C ARG A 216 7.26 18.76 0.43
N VAL A 217 7.02 17.47 0.30
CA VAL A 217 7.38 16.68 -0.88
C VAL A 217 6.10 16.12 -1.49
N GLY A 218 5.91 16.38 -2.79
CA GLY A 218 4.75 15.90 -3.53
C GLY A 218 4.70 14.38 -3.60
N MET A 219 3.50 13.82 -3.40
CA MET A 219 3.28 12.38 -3.36
C MET A 219 2.23 11.96 -4.37
N VAL A 220 2.52 10.92 -5.15
CA VAL A 220 1.52 10.21 -5.95
C VAL A 220 1.12 8.90 -5.27
N ALA A 221 -0.17 8.58 -5.31
CA ALA A 221 -0.68 7.29 -4.91
C ALA A 221 -0.64 6.29 -6.08
N ARG A 222 -0.74 4.98 -5.77
CA ARG A 222 -0.85 3.94 -6.78
C ARG A 222 -2.18 4.04 -7.52
N PRO A 223 -2.19 3.78 -8.84
CA PRO A 223 -3.44 3.81 -9.62
C PRO A 223 -4.39 2.66 -9.25
N GLY A 224 -3.86 1.49 -8.96
CA GLY A 224 -4.66 0.30 -8.72
C GLY A 224 -5.54 0.36 -7.47
N GLY A 225 -6.75 -0.18 -7.59
CA GLY A 225 -7.67 -0.36 -6.48
C GLY A 225 -8.73 0.74 -6.30
N TYR A 226 -8.66 1.85 -7.04
CA TYR A 226 -9.73 2.85 -6.99
C TYR A 226 -10.99 2.40 -7.71
N GLU A 227 -10.87 1.56 -8.72
CA GLU A 227 -11.98 1.06 -9.51
C GLU A 227 -12.65 -0.18 -8.91
N ASP A 228 -11.97 -0.87 -7.99
CA ASP A 228 -12.49 -2.08 -7.36
C ASP A 228 -13.30 -1.83 -6.07
N SER A 229 -13.60 -0.57 -5.76
CA SER A 229 -14.32 -0.18 -4.55
C SER A 229 -15.26 0.98 -4.80
N PRO A 230 -16.55 0.87 -4.44
CA PRO A 230 -17.56 1.92 -4.69
C PRO A 230 -17.30 3.20 -3.89
N GLU A 231 -16.52 3.14 -2.82
CA GLU A 231 -16.19 4.28 -1.96
C GLU A 231 -14.83 4.90 -2.26
N ALA A 232 -14.13 4.43 -3.28
CA ALA A 232 -12.85 4.98 -3.71
C ALA A 232 -12.98 5.68 -5.07
N GLU A 233 -12.28 6.79 -5.24
CA GLU A 233 -12.31 7.59 -6.46
C GLU A 233 -10.91 8.01 -6.88
N TRP A 234 -10.52 7.61 -8.07
CA TRP A 234 -9.44 8.24 -8.79
C TRP A 234 -9.97 9.52 -9.43
N ILE A 235 -9.36 10.67 -9.19
CA ILE A 235 -9.89 11.96 -9.63
C ILE A 235 -8.99 12.62 -10.66
N CYS A 236 -7.68 12.58 -10.44
CA CYS A 236 -6.70 13.25 -11.29
C CYS A 236 -5.34 12.57 -11.18
N GLY A 237 -4.70 12.38 -12.31
CA GLY A 237 -3.31 12.00 -12.40
C GLY A 237 -2.36 13.17 -12.14
N GLY A 238 -1.10 12.86 -11.92
CA GLY A 238 -0.07 13.86 -11.72
C GLY A 238 1.23 13.48 -12.40
N GLU A 239 1.93 14.49 -12.90
CA GLU A 239 3.21 14.31 -13.56
C GLU A 239 4.22 13.67 -12.61
N CYS A 240 4.67 12.46 -12.93
CA CYS A 240 5.75 11.79 -12.22
C CYS A 240 6.57 10.94 -13.19
N ALA A 241 7.80 10.61 -12.82
CA ALA A 241 8.72 9.88 -13.70
C ALA A 241 8.48 8.36 -13.73
N LYS A 242 7.50 7.82 -12.98
CA LYS A 242 7.36 6.36 -12.80
C LYS A 242 6.17 5.76 -13.52
N SER A 243 5.08 6.50 -13.70
CA SER A 243 3.84 5.96 -14.23
C SER A 243 3.01 7.05 -14.86
N PRO A 244 2.36 6.79 -16.03
CA PRO A 244 1.47 7.73 -16.68
C PRO A 244 0.11 7.85 -15.98
N ASP A 245 -0.22 6.94 -15.06
CA ASP A 245 -1.48 6.83 -14.35
C ASP A 245 -1.36 7.05 -12.84
N ALA A 246 -0.19 7.51 -12.37
CA ALA A 246 0.03 7.86 -10.97
C ALA A 246 -0.99 8.92 -10.50
N VAL A 247 -1.54 8.71 -9.32
CA VAL A 247 -2.69 9.45 -8.81
C VAL A 247 -2.24 10.62 -7.95
N ALA A 248 -2.59 11.84 -8.35
CA ALA A 248 -2.32 13.06 -7.59
C ALA A 248 -3.50 13.47 -6.70
N LEU A 249 -4.74 13.26 -7.15
CA LEU A 249 -5.94 13.57 -6.39
C LEU A 249 -6.86 12.34 -6.35
N ALA A 250 -7.25 11.93 -5.16
CA ALA A 250 -8.11 10.77 -4.93
C ALA A 250 -8.91 10.89 -3.64
N ARG A 251 -9.97 10.09 -3.52
CA ARG A 251 -10.74 9.92 -2.30
C ARG A 251 -10.87 8.43 -1.96
N HIS A 252 -10.81 8.10 -0.69
CA HIS A 252 -11.23 6.81 -0.17
C HIS A 252 -12.04 7.01 1.12
N GLY A 253 -13.32 6.70 1.05
CA GLY A 253 -14.23 7.01 2.13
C GLY A 253 -14.30 8.50 2.40
N ASN A 254 -14.04 8.88 3.63
CA ASN A 254 -13.97 10.26 4.13
C ASN A 254 -12.55 10.84 4.15
N PHE A 255 -11.61 10.23 3.41
CA PHE A 255 -10.21 10.69 3.32
C PHE A 255 -9.88 11.13 1.90
N PHE A 256 -9.43 12.37 1.74
CA PHE A 256 -9.03 12.94 0.46
C PHE A 256 -7.50 13.05 0.38
N HIS A 257 -6.92 12.52 -0.67
CA HIS A 257 -5.52 12.68 -1.00
C HIS A 257 -5.32 13.91 -1.89
N TRP A 258 -4.59 14.89 -1.40
CA TRP A 258 -4.07 16.03 -2.16
C TRP A 258 -2.56 15.87 -2.30
N GLY A 259 -2.09 15.32 -3.42
CA GLY A 259 -0.69 14.89 -3.59
C GLY A 259 0.31 16.02 -3.79
N PHE A 260 -0.13 17.22 -4.22
CA PHE A 260 0.77 18.35 -4.46
C PHE A 260 1.36 18.92 -3.18
N ALA A 261 2.66 19.26 -3.24
CA ALA A 261 3.43 19.72 -2.08
C ALA A 261 3.16 21.16 -1.71
N ALA A 262 2.85 22.02 -2.68
CA ALA A 262 2.83 23.46 -2.50
C ALA A 262 1.81 23.92 -1.46
N SER A 263 2.27 24.79 -0.55
CA SER A 263 1.37 25.63 0.22
C SER A 263 0.65 26.63 -0.71
N PRO A 264 -0.46 27.23 -0.28
CA PRO A 264 -1.17 28.24 -1.08
C PRO A 264 -0.31 29.41 -1.57
N ALA A 265 0.82 29.69 -0.91
CA ALA A 265 1.77 30.72 -1.37
C ALA A 265 2.48 30.36 -2.68
N PHE A 266 2.64 29.07 -2.95
CA PHE A 266 3.34 28.55 -4.14
C PHE A 266 2.43 27.80 -5.11
N MET A 267 1.12 27.76 -4.84
CA MET A 267 0.12 27.29 -5.79
C MET A 267 -0.16 28.35 -6.85
N THR A 268 -0.55 27.89 -8.04
CA THR A 268 -1.11 28.79 -9.05
C THR A 268 -2.47 29.34 -8.60
N ASP A 269 -2.83 30.53 -9.03
CA ASP A 269 -4.14 31.12 -8.69
C ASP A 269 -5.31 30.30 -9.23
N GLU A 270 -5.09 29.54 -10.33
CA GLU A 270 -6.09 28.64 -10.90
C GLU A 270 -6.29 27.37 -10.04
N ALA A 271 -5.27 26.91 -9.28
CA ALA A 271 -5.36 25.72 -8.44
C ALA A 271 -6.00 25.96 -7.07
N LYS A 272 -5.94 27.18 -6.56
CA LYS A 272 -6.54 27.53 -5.25
C LYS A 272 -8.04 27.25 -5.15
N PRO A 273 -8.88 27.62 -6.14
CA PRO A 273 -10.31 27.25 -6.15
C PRO A 273 -10.52 25.72 -6.17
N LEU A 274 -9.66 24.96 -6.83
CA LEU A 274 -9.77 23.49 -6.88
C LEU A 274 -9.52 22.89 -5.49
N LEU A 275 -8.48 23.36 -4.77
CA LEU A 275 -8.20 22.94 -3.41
C LEU A 275 -9.37 23.29 -2.47
N ALA A 276 -9.92 24.49 -2.58
CA ALA A 276 -11.09 24.89 -1.77
C ALA A 276 -12.31 23.99 -2.10
N ASN A 277 -12.53 23.64 -3.36
CA ASN A 277 -13.58 22.70 -3.75
C ASN A 277 -13.35 21.29 -3.21
N ALA A 278 -12.09 20.81 -3.15
CA ALA A 278 -11.77 19.52 -2.55
C ALA A 278 -12.11 19.47 -1.06
N ILE A 279 -11.87 20.57 -0.33
CA ILE A 279 -12.27 20.69 1.07
C ILE A 279 -13.81 20.66 1.22
N VAL A 280 -14.52 21.41 0.40
CA VAL A 280 -16.01 21.37 0.38
C VAL A 280 -16.52 20.00 -0.02
N TYR A 281 -15.81 19.31 -0.91
CA TYR A 281 -16.22 17.99 -1.37
C TYR A 281 -16.10 16.95 -0.27
N ILE A 282 -14.95 16.89 0.40
CA ILE A 282 -14.72 15.86 1.40
C ILE A 282 -15.62 16.02 2.64
N SER A 283 -16.05 17.24 3.00
CA SER A 283 -16.97 17.47 4.11
C SER A 283 -18.30 16.74 3.99
N LYS A 284 -18.70 16.36 2.76
CA LYS A 284 -19.95 15.63 2.49
C LYS A 284 -19.90 14.15 2.88
N PHE A 285 -18.74 13.64 3.23
CA PHE A 285 -18.51 12.22 3.52
C PHE A 285 -18.34 11.90 5.01
N ALA A 286 -18.85 12.78 5.90
CA ALA A 286 -18.87 12.51 7.33
C ALA A 286 -19.57 11.17 7.62
N GLY A 287 -18.96 10.34 8.48
CA GLY A 287 -19.47 9.02 8.83
C GLY A 287 -19.25 7.93 7.76
N GLN A 288 -18.63 8.26 6.62
CA GLN A 288 -18.41 7.32 5.52
C GLN A 288 -16.98 6.75 5.53
N THR A 289 -16.63 6.03 6.56
CA THR A 289 -15.32 5.36 6.65
C THR A 289 -15.08 4.40 5.48
N PRO A 290 -13.82 4.17 5.08
CA PRO A 290 -13.49 3.17 4.06
C PRO A 290 -14.04 1.78 4.38
N ILE A 291 -14.66 1.12 3.40
CA ILE A 291 -15.13 -0.28 3.50
C ILE A 291 -13.98 -1.20 3.11
N ALA A 292 -13.41 -0.99 1.93
CA ALA A 292 -12.35 -1.81 1.37
C ALA A 292 -10.97 -1.37 1.88
N ARG A 293 -10.73 -1.53 3.18
CA ARG A 293 -9.47 -1.17 3.83
C ARG A 293 -8.34 -2.12 3.43
N LYS A 294 -7.15 -1.59 3.26
CA LYS A 294 -5.94 -2.38 3.08
C LYS A 294 -5.41 -2.87 4.42
N TYR A 295 -5.01 -4.13 4.47
CA TYR A 295 -4.40 -4.72 5.68
C TYR A 295 -2.90 -4.50 5.73
N ASP A 296 -2.25 -4.55 4.56
CA ASP A 296 -0.82 -4.46 4.39
C ASP A 296 -0.49 -3.24 3.52
N ASP A 297 0.70 -2.74 3.61
CA ASP A 297 1.16 -1.57 2.85
C ASP A 297 1.07 -1.78 1.35
N ARG A 298 1.26 -3.02 0.89
CA ARG A 298 1.25 -3.37 -0.52
C ARG A 298 0.55 -4.71 -0.72
N VAL A 299 -0.59 -4.66 -1.37
CA VAL A 299 -1.29 -5.84 -1.84
C VAL A 299 -1.05 -5.94 -3.35
N SER A 300 -0.51 -7.08 -3.80
CA SER A 300 -0.40 -7.36 -5.22
C SER A 300 -1.78 -7.59 -5.82
N THR A 301 -2.06 -6.93 -6.95
CA THR A 301 -3.30 -7.07 -7.73
C THR A 301 -3.03 -7.76 -9.06
N ARG A 302 -4.07 -8.09 -9.83
CA ARG A 302 -3.91 -8.69 -11.18
C ARG A 302 -3.16 -7.81 -12.16
N GLU A 303 -3.16 -6.50 -11.97
CA GLU A 303 -2.35 -5.56 -12.76
C GLU A 303 -0.88 -5.97 -12.75
N TYR A 304 -0.40 -6.52 -11.65
CA TYR A 304 0.97 -7.03 -11.54
C TYR A 304 1.28 -8.16 -12.55
N ILE A 305 0.28 -8.86 -13.04
CA ILE A 305 0.46 -9.90 -14.09
C ILE A 305 0.79 -9.26 -15.44
N ALA A 306 0.18 -8.13 -15.78
CA ALA A 306 0.53 -7.37 -16.97
C ALA A 306 1.98 -6.91 -16.93
N ASP A 307 2.43 -6.36 -15.79
CA ASP A 307 3.82 -6.02 -15.56
C ASP A 307 4.75 -7.22 -15.71
N ARG A 308 4.37 -8.38 -15.15
CA ARG A 308 5.16 -9.61 -15.25
C ARG A 308 5.31 -10.09 -16.70
N LYS A 309 4.27 -9.97 -17.51
CA LYS A 309 4.32 -10.28 -18.94
C LYS A 309 5.24 -9.33 -19.69
N GLU A 310 5.08 -8.03 -19.43
CA GLU A 310 5.88 -6.98 -20.06
C GLU A 310 7.36 -7.09 -19.68
N PHE A 311 7.70 -7.30 -18.41
CA PHE A 311 9.07 -7.48 -17.94
C PHE A 311 9.81 -8.66 -18.62
N MET A 312 9.09 -9.64 -19.11
CA MET A 312 9.69 -10.78 -19.82
C MET A 312 9.92 -10.48 -21.30
N SER A 313 9.39 -9.38 -21.83
CA SER A 313 9.52 -9.01 -23.23
C SER A 313 10.97 -8.67 -23.60
N HIS A 314 11.28 -8.82 -24.88
CA HIS A 314 12.59 -8.42 -25.42
C HIS A 314 12.76 -6.89 -25.39
N ASP A 315 11.67 -6.18 -25.57
CA ASP A 315 11.66 -4.70 -25.51
C ASP A 315 12.00 -4.20 -24.10
N SER A 316 11.44 -4.79 -23.06
CA SER A 316 11.80 -4.50 -21.67
C SER A 316 13.27 -4.80 -21.37
N TYR A 317 13.80 -5.89 -21.89
CA TYR A 317 15.24 -6.16 -21.80
C TYR A 317 16.08 -5.09 -22.48
N GLN A 318 15.71 -4.66 -23.68
CA GLN A 318 16.42 -3.59 -24.40
C GLN A 318 16.40 -2.28 -23.62
N ASN A 319 15.25 -1.92 -23.05
CA ASN A 319 15.11 -0.75 -22.20
C ASN A 319 15.97 -0.86 -20.93
N TYR A 320 15.99 -2.04 -20.32
CA TYR A 320 16.86 -2.34 -19.17
C TYR A 320 18.35 -2.15 -19.53
N VAL A 321 18.81 -2.72 -20.64
CA VAL A 321 20.20 -2.57 -21.14
C VAL A 321 20.54 -1.10 -21.32
N LYS A 322 19.68 -0.35 -22.02
CA LYS A 322 19.88 1.09 -22.24
C LYS A 322 20.00 1.87 -20.94
N SER A 323 19.13 1.59 -19.98
CA SER A 323 19.17 2.22 -18.66
C SER A 323 20.46 1.90 -17.90
N MET A 324 20.90 0.64 -17.96
CA MET A 324 22.16 0.22 -17.31
C MET A 324 23.38 0.85 -17.96
N GLU A 325 23.42 0.94 -19.29
CA GLU A 325 24.49 1.63 -20.02
C GLU A 325 24.57 3.12 -19.65
N GLU A 326 23.42 3.77 -19.53
CA GLU A 326 23.34 5.17 -19.14
C GLU A 326 23.76 5.38 -17.68
N PHE A 327 23.30 4.53 -16.77
CA PHE A 327 23.73 4.51 -15.38
C PHE A 327 25.24 4.32 -15.26
N ASN A 328 25.82 3.33 -15.94
CA ASN A 328 27.25 3.07 -15.94
C ASN A 328 28.06 4.27 -16.48
N ARG A 329 27.60 4.86 -17.58
CA ARG A 329 28.22 6.06 -18.17
C ARG A 329 28.18 7.25 -17.21
N SER A 330 27.03 7.50 -16.59
CA SER A 330 26.85 8.56 -15.60
C SER A 330 27.74 8.35 -14.37
N THR A 331 27.80 7.13 -13.87
CA THR A 331 28.63 6.74 -12.72
C THR A 331 30.12 6.98 -13.01
N LEU A 332 30.61 6.52 -14.18
CA LEU A 332 32.01 6.74 -14.58
C LEU A 332 32.35 8.22 -14.79
N ALA A 333 31.41 8.98 -15.37
CA ALA A 333 31.61 10.42 -15.57
C ALA A 333 31.73 11.16 -14.23
N LYS A 334 30.81 10.81 -13.27
CA LYS A 334 30.84 11.41 -11.94
C LYS A 334 32.09 11.00 -11.15
N GLN A 335 32.48 9.72 -11.24
CA GLN A 335 33.72 9.22 -10.64
C GLN A 335 34.94 10.01 -11.14
N ALA A 336 35.07 10.23 -12.47
CA ALA A 336 36.16 10.98 -13.05
C ALA A 336 36.15 12.48 -12.64
N GLU A 337 34.96 13.09 -12.53
CA GLU A 337 34.79 14.45 -12.04
C GLU A 337 35.28 14.59 -10.59
N VAL A 338 34.77 13.70 -9.71
CA VAL A 338 35.12 13.70 -8.28
C VAL A 338 36.63 13.44 -8.10
N GLN A 339 37.21 12.47 -8.83
CA GLN A 339 38.65 12.19 -8.79
C GLN A 339 39.47 13.41 -9.18
N LYS A 340 39.09 14.13 -10.25
CA LYS A 340 39.75 15.34 -10.69
C LYS A 340 39.74 16.43 -9.61
N ARG A 341 38.63 16.60 -8.89
CA ARG A 341 38.52 17.59 -7.81
C ARG A 341 39.38 17.21 -6.61
N VAL A 342 39.42 15.92 -6.25
CA VAL A 342 40.29 15.39 -5.19
C VAL A 342 41.77 15.60 -5.57
N ASP A 343 42.16 15.28 -6.81
CA ASP A 343 43.54 15.48 -7.30
C ASP A 343 43.93 16.95 -7.33
N ALA A 344 42.97 17.85 -7.52
CA ALA A 344 43.18 19.31 -7.47
C ALA A 344 43.28 19.84 -6.02
N GLY A 345 43.05 19.02 -5.01
CA GLY A 345 43.05 19.40 -3.58
C GLY A 345 41.83 20.21 -3.17
N GLU A 346 40.72 20.10 -3.92
CA GLU A 346 39.43 20.71 -3.54
C GLU A 346 38.80 19.97 -2.36
N ASP A 347 38.07 20.69 -1.53
CA ASP A 347 37.24 20.11 -0.47
C ASP A 347 35.99 19.49 -1.11
N VAL A 348 35.97 18.16 -1.20
CA VAL A 348 34.87 17.40 -1.80
C VAL A 348 33.99 16.87 -0.71
N PRO A 349 32.65 17.12 -0.74
CA PRO A 349 31.70 16.62 0.25
C PRO A 349 31.76 15.09 0.40
N GLU A 350 31.60 14.59 1.62
CA GLU A 350 31.69 13.16 1.95
C GLU A 350 30.69 12.30 1.13
N ASN A 351 29.51 12.83 0.88
CA ASN A 351 28.50 12.16 0.04
C ASN A 351 28.88 12.06 -1.44
N GLU A 352 29.82 12.88 -1.93
CA GLU A 352 30.36 12.76 -3.28
C GLU A 352 31.57 11.81 -3.34
N LEU A 353 32.34 11.68 -2.25
CA LEU A 353 33.48 10.74 -2.18
C LEU A 353 33.05 9.28 -2.37
N PHE A 354 31.79 8.96 -2.13
CA PHE A 354 31.20 7.65 -2.45
C PHE A 354 31.46 7.23 -3.90
N TYR A 355 31.42 8.17 -4.85
CA TYR A 355 31.60 7.87 -6.27
C TYR A 355 32.99 7.35 -6.62
N LEU A 356 34.03 7.65 -5.82
CA LEU A 356 35.37 7.11 -6.04
C LEU A 356 35.44 5.58 -5.98
N ASN A 357 34.52 4.97 -5.21
CA ASN A 357 34.42 3.53 -5.05
C ASN A 357 33.19 2.93 -5.77
N ALA A 358 32.46 3.75 -6.52
CA ALA A 358 31.28 3.28 -7.25
C ALA A 358 31.72 2.28 -8.35
N ARG A 359 30.96 1.20 -8.46
CA ARG A 359 31.19 0.18 -9.48
C ARG A 359 30.16 0.29 -10.57
N VAL A 360 30.57 0.01 -11.79
CA VAL A 360 29.63 -0.21 -12.89
C VAL A 360 29.01 -1.59 -12.77
N GLU A 361 27.76 -1.68 -13.18
CA GLU A 361 27.00 -2.92 -13.16
C GLU A 361 27.25 -3.72 -14.43
N ASP A 362 27.37 -5.03 -14.29
CA ASP A 362 27.43 -5.94 -15.44
C ASP A 362 26.07 -5.98 -16.14
N ILE A 363 26.08 -5.85 -17.45
CA ILE A 363 24.86 -5.96 -18.26
C ILE A 363 24.59 -7.43 -18.51
N PRO A 364 23.51 -8.01 -17.98
CA PRO A 364 23.21 -9.43 -18.17
C PRO A 364 22.83 -9.71 -19.62
N THR A 365 23.03 -10.93 -20.07
CA THR A 365 22.43 -11.41 -21.33
C THR A 365 20.91 -11.46 -21.19
N TYR A 366 20.18 -11.51 -22.31
CA TYR A 366 18.71 -11.65 -22.27
C TYR A 366 18.28 -12.92 -21.51
N GLU A 367 19.01 -14.01 -21.66
CA GLU A 367 18.73 -15.24 -20.93
C GLU A 367 18.88 -15.05 -19.40
N GLN A 368 19.96 -14.43 -18.96
CA GLN A 368 20.19 -14.13 -17.54
C GLN A 368 19.13 -13.14 -16.97
N TYR A 369 18.79 -12.13 -17.77
CA TYR A 369 17.74 -11.19 -17.44
C TYR A 369 16.40 -11.92 -17.27
N LEU A 370 16.00 -12.73 -18.28
CA LEU A 370 14.76 -13.48 -18.24
C LEU A 370 14.71 -14.48 -17.09
N GLN A 371 15.81 -15.16 -16.79
CA GLN A 371 15.92 -16.05 -15.63
C GLN A 371 15.65 -15.29 -14.32
N SER A 372 16.18 -14.10 -14.18
CA SER A 372 15.95 -13.25 -12.99
C SER A 372 14.49 -12.82 -12.87
N GLN A 373 13.82 -12.52 -14.00
CA GLN A 373 12.42 -12.10 -14.02
C GLN A 373 11.45 -13.27 -13.84
N ALA A 374 11.69 -14.37 -14.52
CA ALA A 374 10.79 -15.52 -14.55
C ALA A 374 10.93 -16.44 -13.33
N ARG A 375 12.10 -16.42 -12.66
CA ARG A 375 12.39 -17.25 -11.48
C ARG A 375 12.05 -18.74 -11.77
N ASP A 376 11.18 -19.36 -10.97
CA ASP A 376 10.83 -20.78 -11.06
C ASP A 376 10.19 -21.17 -12.39
N LEU A 377 9.50 -20.24 -13.05
CA LEU A 377 8.92 -20.48 -14.36
C LEU A 377 9.98 -20.63 -15.46
N TYR A 378 11.19 -20.09 -15.25
CA TYR A 378 12.27 -20.23 -16.20
C TYR A 378 12.67 -21.71 -16.43
N ALA A 379 12.66 -22.50 -15.38
CA ALA A 379 12.95 -23.94 -15.48
C ALA A 379 11.93 -24.70 -16.37
N GLN A 380 10.70 -24.16 -16.49
CA GLN A 380 9.62 -24.77 -17.26
C GLN A 380 9.58 -24.28 -18.72
N PHE A 381 9.84 -22.99 -18.93
CA PHE A 381 9.58 -22.31 -20.20
C PHE A 381 10.85 -21.80 -20.91
N GLY A 382 11.98 -21.68 -20.18
CA GLY A 382 13.24 -21.20 -20.74
C GLY A 382 13.10 -19.81 -21.35
N THR A 383 13.46 -19.66 -22.62
CA THR A 383 13.37 -18.40 -23.37
C THR A 383 12.09 -18.26 -24.21
N ASP A 384 11.13 -19.17 -24.06
CA ASP A 384 9.89 -19.19 -24.84
C ASP A 384 8.84 -18.24 -24.22
N ILE A 385 8.81 -17.00 -24.67
CA ILE A 385 7.93 -15.94 -24.15
C ILE A 385 6.46 -16.27 -24.31
N GLU A 386 6.06 -16.91 -25.40
CA GLU A 386 4.67 -17.28 -25.65
C GLU A 386 4.12 -18.23 -24.57
N LYS A 387 4.96 -19.11 -24.02
CA LYS A 387 4.56 -19.99 -22.92
C LYS A 387 4.32 -19.23 -21.62
N TYR A 388 5.10 -18.19 -21.34
CA TYR A 388 4.84 -17.32 -20.17
C TYR A 388 3.52 -16.59 -20.33
N HIS A 389 3.29 -15.98 -21.49
CA HIS A 389 2.04 -15.27 -21.76
C HIS A 389 0.85 -16.23 -21.63
N ALA A 390 0.90 -17.37 -22.29
CA ALA A 390 -0.15 -18.39 -22.18
C ALA A 390 -0.40 -18.86 -20.74
N TYR A 391 0.67 -19.04 -19.95
CA TYR A 391 0.57 -19.42 -18.55
C TYR A 391 -0.13 -18.34 -17.73
N PHE A 392 0.25 -17.07 -17.87
CA PHE A 392 -0.36 -15.97 -17.14
C PHE A 392 -1.82 -15.77 -17.56
N ASP A 393 -2.13 -15.76 -18.85
CA ASP A 393 -3.50 -15.56 -19.35
C ASP A 393 -4.42 -16.70 -18.91
N GLN A 394 -3.99 -17.93 -19.00
CA GLN A 394 -4.76 -19.10 -18.60
C GLN A 394 -5.07 -19.12 -17.09
N ASN A 395 -4.18 -18.57 -16.27
CA ASN A 395 -4.33 -18.55 -14.83
C ASN A 395 -4.83 -17.21 -14.26
N LEU A 396 -5.00 -16.20 -15.10
CA LEU A 396 -5.40 -14.84 -14.67
C LEU A 396 -6.64 -14.84 -13.77
N PRO A 397 -7.72 -15.64 -14.02
CA PRO A 397 -8.90 -15.65 -13.17
C PRO A 397 -8.68 -16.25 -11.77
N TYR A 398 -7.56 -16.92 -11.55
CA TYR A 398 -7.30 -17.71 -10.33
C TYR A 398 -6.13 -17.19 -9.49
N PHE A 399 -5.43 -16.14 -9.95
CA PHE A 399 -4.40 -15.52 -9.11
C PHE A 399 -5.03 -14.82 -7.91
N TYR A 400 -4.36 -14.90 -6.76
CA TYR A 400 -4.64 -14.07 -5.59
C TYR A 400 -3.35 -13.74 -4.83
N ALA A 401 -3.39 -12.70 -3.98
CA ALA A 401 -2.20 -12.31 -3.24
C ALA A 401 -1.87 -13.28 -2.10
N ALA A 402 -0.62 -13.69 -2.04
CA ALA A 402 -0.02 -14.37 -0.91
C ALA A 402 1.26 -13.62 -0.52
N GLY A 403 1.20 -12.85 0.54
CA GLY A 403 2.25 -11.89 0.87
C GLY A 403 2.40 -10.82 -0.22
N TYR A 404 3.63 -10.55 -0.62
CA TYR A 404 3.95 -9.56 -1.68
C TYR A 404 3.85 -10.12 -3.11
N GLY A 405 3.45 -11.37 -3.29
CA GLY A 405 3.38 -12.03 -4.58
C GLY A 405 1.97 -12.47 -4.93
N LEU A 406 1.83 -13.04 -6.13
CA LEU A 406 0.62 -13.69 -6.58
C LEU A 406 0.85 -15.18 -6.71
N VAL A 407 -0.12 -15.96 -6.27
CA VAL A 407 -0.17 -17.43 -6.39
C VAL A 407 -1.48 -17.84 -7.02
N ILE A 408 -1.50 -19.04 -7.63
CA ILE A 408 -2.71 -19.59 -8.22
C ILE A 408 -3.55 -20.25 -7.12
N ASP A 409 -4.83 -19.93 -7.08
CA ASP A 409 -5.82 -20.66 -6.29
C ASP A 409 -6.21 -21.95 -7.04
N GLU A 410 -5.55 -23.05 -6.70
CA GLU A 410 -5.81 -24.34 -7.33
C GLU A 410 -7.21 -24.87 -7.01
N GLU A 411 -7.85 -24.44 -5.90
CA GLU A 411 -9.20 -24.84 -5.53
C GLU A 411 -10.25 -24.13 -6.39
N ALA A 412 -10.13 -22.82 -6.59
CA ALA A 412 -11.00 -22.07 -7.49
C ALA A 412 -10.79 -22.53 -8.95
N LYS A 413 -9.54 -22.78 -9.35
CA LYS A 413 -9.18 -23.29 -10.68
C LYS A 413 -9.78 -24.67 -10.94
N ALA A 414 -9.75 -25.58 -9.98
CA ALA A 414 -10.37 -26.89 -10.09
C ALA A 414 -11.89 -26.83 -10.24
N LEU A 415 -12.52 -25.78 -9.70
CA LEU A 415 -13.96 -25.51 -9.89
C LEU A 415 -14.26 -24.82 -11.22
N GLY A 416 -13.25 -24.25 -11.88
CA GLY A 416 -13.41 -23.47 -13.12
C GLY A 416 -14.16 -22.15 -12.90
N ILE A 417 -14.17 -21.60 -11.67
CA ILE A 417 -14.86 -20.37 -11.30
C ILE A 417 -13.81 -19.34 -10.88
N ALA A 418 -13.82 -18.19 -11.55
CA ALA A 418 -12.91 -17.09 -11.19
C ALA A 418 -13.14 -16.61 -9.76
N ASN A 419 -12.09 -16.22 -9.06
CA ASN A 419 -12.22 -15.81 -7.66
C ASN A 419 -12.93 -14.45 -7.46
N ASN A 420 -13.02 -13.63 -8.50
CA ASN A 420 -13.82 -12.41 -8.56
C ASN A 420 -15.22 -12.61 -9.17
N ASP A 421 -15.64 -13.86 -9.38
CA ASP A 421 -17.01 -14.20 -9.73
C ASP A 421 -17.75 -14.60 -8.43
N ILE A 422 -18.85 -13.93 -8.15
CA ILE A 422 -19.68 -14.16 -6.96
C ILE A 422 -20.18 -15.62 -6.88
N ALA A 423 -20.28 -16.30 -8.02
CA ALA A 423 -20.63 -17.71 -8.09
C ALA A 423 -19.64 -18.61 -7.32
N LEU A 424 -18.41 -18.18 -7.08
CA LEU A 424 -17.45 -18.92 -6.27
C LEU A 424 -17.91 -19.01 -4.80
N ILE A 425 -18.42 -17.90 -4.25
CA ILE A 425 -18.93 -17.85 -2.88
C ILE A 425 -20.18 -18.73 -2.75
N ASP A 426 -21.12 -18.65 -3.70
CA ASP A 426 -22.30 -19.50 -3.73
C ASP A 426 -21.94 -20.99 -3.80
N LYS A 427 -21.02 -21.33 -4.70
CA LYS A 427 -20.52 -22.71 -4.85
C LYS A 427 -19.83 -23.21 -3.58
N ALA A 428 -19.01 -22.39 -2.94
CA ALA A 428 -18.32 -22.75 -1.69
C ALA A 428 -19.31 -23.03 -0.55
N ILE A 429 -20.39 -22.23 -0.44
CA ILE A 429 -21.47 -22.46 0.53
C ILE A 429 -22.20 -23.77 0.22
N ALA A 430 -22.56 -24.00 -1.05
CA ALA A 430 -23.26 -25.22 -1.48
C ALA A 430 -22.44 -26.48 -1.18
N MET A 431 -21.10 -26.44 -1.40
CA MET A 431 -20.20 -27.55 -1.05
C MET A 431 -20.17 -27.86 0.43
N TRP A 432 -20.43 -26.86 1.28
CA TRP A 432 -20.55 -27.07 2.71
C TRP A 432 -21.94 -27.60 3.09
N GLU A 433 -23.02 -27.11 2.47
CA GLU A 433 -24.41 -27.57 2.69
C GLU A 433 -24.60 -29.03 2.32
N ASP A 434 -24.16 -29.45 1.14
CA ASP A 434 -24.32 -30.82 0.62
C ASP A 434 -23.22 -31.77 1.08
N ARG A 435 -22.19 -31.26 1.79
CA ARG A 435 -21.04 -32.00 2.28
C ARG A 435 -20.17 -32.66 1.17
N SER A 436 -20.35 -32.27 -0.05
CA SER A 436 -19.60 -32.83 -1.19
C SER A 436 -18.10 -32.57 -1.06
N ASN A 437 -17.73 -31.39 -0.57
CA ASN A 437 -16.35 -31.01 -0.26
C ASN A 437 -16.32 -29.83 0.73
N ALA A 438 -16.89 -30.01 1.94
CA ALA A 438 -17.09 -28.96 2.94
C ALA A 438 -15.78 -28.22 3.33
N GLU A 439 -14.67 -28.94 3.39
CA GLU A 439 -13.38 -28.34 3.76
C GLU A 439 -12.86 -27.37 2.70
N VAL A 440 -13.00 -27.69 1.40
CA VAL A 440 -12.64 -26.75 0.32
C VAL A 440 -13.58 -25.56 0.34
N GLY A 441 -14.90 -25.79 0.49
CA GLY A 441 -15.87 -24.69 0.61
C GLY A 441 -15.52 -23.73 1.74
N ARG A 442 -15.18 -24.26 2.94
CA ARG A 442 -14.78 -23.46 4.09
C ARG A 442 -13.51 -22.62 3.78
N ARG A 443 -12.47 -23.24 3.24
CA ARG A 443 -11.22 -22.52 2.92
C ARG A 443 -11.42 -21.41 1.88
N LEU A 444 -12.26 -21.61 0.87
CA LEU A 444 -12.61 -20.58 -0.10
C LEU A 444 -13.36 -19.41 0.54
N LEU A 445 -14.31 -19.69 1.42
CA LEU A 445 -15.04 -18.64 2.17
C LEU A 445 -14.13 -17.83 3.07
N GLU A 446 -13.25 -18.47 3.82
CA GLU A 446 -12.26 -17.81 4.68
C GLU A 446 -11.24 -16.99 3.87
N ARG A 447 -10.83 -17.52 2.69
CA ARG A 447 -9.88 -16.84 1.81
C ARG A 447 -10.47 -15.57 1.22
N TYR A 448 -11.71 -15.60 0.78
CA TYR A 448 -12.31 -14.53 0.00
C TYR A 448 -13.32 -13.67 0.76
N THR A 449 -13.55 -13.90 2.04
CA THR A 449 -14.43 -13.05 2.85
C THR A 449 -13.76 -12.63 4.16
N LEU A 450 -14.40 -11.74 4.91
CA LEU A 450 -14.00 -11.34 6.25
C LEU A 450 -14.87 -12.00 7.33
N MET A 451 -15.76 -12.91 6.91
CA MET A 451 -16.71 -13.56 7.81
C MET A 451 -16.13 -14.86 8.38
N ASN A 452 -16.58 -15.24 9.55
CA ASN A 452 -16.14 -16.44 10.27
C ASN A 452 -17.31 -17.27 10.80
N PHE A 453 -18.38 -17.40 10.02
CA PHE A 453 -19.53 -18.20 10.43
C PHE A 453 -19.15 -19.67 10.58
N THR A 454 -19.78 -20.32 11.57
CA THR A 454 -19.46 -21.71 11.95
C THR A 454 -20.37 -22.74 11.31
N THR A 455 -21.45 -22.31 10.64
CA THR A 455 -22.42 -23.21 9.97
C THR A 455 -22.72 -22.76 8.55
N ALA A 456 -22.99 -23.73 7.68
CA ALA A 456 -23.41 -23.45 6.30
C ALA A 456 -24.71 -22.60 6.25
N ALA A 457 -25.64 -22.81 7.18
CA ALA A 457 -26.87 -22.04 7.24
C ALA A 457 -26.62 -20.54 7.53
N GLN A 458 -25.64 -20.22 8.39
CA GLN A 458 -25.27 -18.83 8.65
C GLN A 458 -24.64 -18.19 7.40
N TRP A 459 -23.75 -18.91 6.70
CA TRP A 459 -23.17 -18.48 5.44
C TRP A 459 -24.22 -18.24 4.37
N ARG A 460 -25.17 -19.18 4.20
CA ARG A 460 -26.26 -19.05 3.24
C ARG A 460 -27.12 -17.83 3.54
N LYS A 461 -27.56 -17.68 4.79
CA LYS A 461 -28.36 -16.53 5.22
C LYS A 461 -27.64 -15.20 4.94
N TRP A 462 -26.34 -15.11 5.27
CA TRP A 462 -25.55 -13.92 5.05
C TRP A 462 -25.43 -13.61 3.55
N PHE A 463 -25.16 -14.64 2.74
CA PHE A 463 -25.00 -14.49 1.29
C PHE A 463 -26.31 -14.04 0.62
N ASP A 464 -27.43 -14.72 0.93
CA ASP A 464 -28.74 -14.40 0.34
C ASP A 464 -29.22 -12.99 0.70
N GLN A 465 -28.83 -12.48 1.86
CA GLN A 465 -29.18 -11.13 2.31
C GLN A 465 -28.35 -10.05 1.64
N ASN A 466 -27.13 -10.35 1.20
CA ASN A 466 -26.15 -9.33 0.82
C ASN A 466 -25.64 -9.45 -0.61
N ARG A 467 -25.90 -10.56 -1.34
CA ARG A 467 -25.26 -10.84 -2.64
C ARG A 467 -25.37 -9.70 -3.66
N ASP A 468 -26.50 -8.98 -3.68
CA ASP A 468 -26.75 -7.91 -4.65
C ASP A 468 -25.96 -6.63 -4.33
N ASN A 469 -25.45 -6.50 -3.10
CA ASN A 469 -24.62 -5.39 -2.65
C ASN A 469 -23.13 -5.78 -2.47
N MET A 470 -22.78 -7.02 -2.85
CA MET A 470 -21.39 -7.47 -2.72
C MET A 470 -20.53 -6.95 -3.88
N PHE A 471 -19.30 -6.61 -3.56
CA PHE A 471 -18.27 -6.29 -4.53
C PHE A 471 -16.95 -6.98 -4.15
N PHE A 472 -16.09 -7.20 -5.14
CA PHE A 472 -14.78 -7.80 -4.93
C PHE A 472 -13.70 -6.73 -5.01
N SER A 473 -12.81 -6.68 -4.01
CA SER A 473 -11.68 -5.77 -3.99
C SER A 473 -10.36 -6.54 -3.83
N GLU A 474 -9.53 -6.47 -4.86
CA GLU A 474 -8.17 -7.03 -4.82
C GLU A 474 -7.29 -6.20 -3.89
N SER A 475 -7.35 -4.88 -4.00
CA SER A 475 -6.54 -3.96 -3.21
C SER A 475 -6.87 -4.01 -1.72
N ALA A 476 -8.07 -4.45 -1.32
CA ALA A 476 -8.44 -4.71 0.07
C ALA A 476 -8.09 -6.14 0.54
N GLY A 477 -7.16 -6.82 -0.12
CA GLY A 477 -6.70 -8.16 0.27
C GLY A 477 -7.51 -9.30 -0.37
N TRP A 478 -8.04 -9.08 -1.57
CA TRP A 478 -8.77 -10.12 -2.33
C TRP A 478 -10.02 -10.61 -1.59
N LYS A 479 -10.92 -9.69 -1.29
CA LYS A 479 -12.11 -9.97 -0.48
C LYS A 479 -13.39 -9.56 -1.17
N TRP A 480 -14.40 -10.39 -0.98
CA TRP A 480 -15.80 -10.03 -1.19
C TRP A 480 -16.31 -9.24 0.01
N LEU A 481 -16.73 -8.01 -0.23
CA LEU A 481 -17.18 -7.03 0.74
C LEU A 481 -18.63 -6.63 0.43
N ILE A 482 -19.32 -6.05 1.41
CA ILE A 482 -20.68 -5.53 1.25
C ILE A 482 -20.60 -4.01 1.13
N ASN A 483 -21.21 -3.43 0.10
CA ASN A 483 -21.40 -2.00 0.01
C ASN A 483 -22.47 -1.54 1.01
N SER A 484 -22.04 -1.07 2.17
CA SER A 484 -22.90 -0.59 3.28
C SER A 484 -23.12 0.92 3.26
N ARG A 485 -22.87 1.58 2.14
CA ARG A 485 -22.91 3.06 2.02
C ARG A 485 -24.24 3.66 2.41
N GLU A 486 -25.34 3.01 2.07
CA GLU A 486 -26.69 3.48 2.39
C GLU A 486 -26.98 3.42 3.89
N GLU A 487 -26.29 2.56 4.61
CA GLU A 487 -26.45 2.36 6.07
C GLU A 487 -25.48 3.22 6.90
N GLY A 488 -24.51 3.90 6.26
CA GLY A 488 -23.59 4.84 6.89
C GLY A 488 -22.53 4.24 7.82
N ALA A 489 -22.53 2.93 8.07
CA ALA A 489 -21.59 2.23 8.91
C ALA A 489 -20.79 1.19 8.11
N ASN A 490 -19.50 1.08 8.39
CA ASN A 490 -18.70 -0.03 7.85
C ASN A 490 -18.91 -1.29 8.71
N PRO A 491 -19.60 -2.34 8.20
CA PRO A 491 -19.90 -3.54 8.98
C PRO A 491 -18.65 -4.36 9.33
N TYR A 492 -17.52 -4.05 8.70
CA TYR A 492 -16.25 -4.74 8.90
C TYR A 492 -15.28 -3.96 9.79
N PHE A 493 -15.65 -2.78 10.24
CA PHE A 493 -14.76 -1.95 11.05
C PHE A 493 -14.24 -2.69 12.28
N ASP A 494 -15.12 -3.31 13.04
CA ASP A 494 -14.76 -4.09 14.22
C ASP A 494 -13.85 -5.29 13.88
N TYR A 495 -14.10 -5.94 12.75
CA TYR A 495 -13.25 -7.03 12.28
C TYR A 495 -11.84 -6.54 11.98
N PHE A 496 -11.70 -5.44 11.24
CA PHE A 496 -10.40 -4.85 10.94
C PHE A 496 -9.65 -4.47 12.21
N MET A 497 -10.35 -3.82 13.15
CA MET A 497 -9.78 -3.41 14.43
C MET A 497 -9.29 -4.60 15.25
N ARG A 498 -10.09 -5.63 15.36
CA ARG A 498 -9.73 -6.87 16.09
C ARG A 498 -8.59 -7.60 15.39
N SER A 499 -8.64 -7.76 14.08
CA SER A 499 -7.59 -8.43 13.32
C SER A 499 -6.25 -7.69 13.43
N LYS A 500 -6.26 -6.36 13.37
CA LYS A 500 -5.07 -5.54 13.49
C LYS A 500 -4.53 -5.51 14.93
N ALA A 501 -5.40 -5.40 15.92
CA ALA A 501 -5.04 -5.51 17.34
C ALA A 501 -4.53 -6.91 17.67
N ALA A 502 -5.14 -7.95 17.13
CA ALA A 502 -4.67 -9.33 17.25
C ALA A 502 -3.29 -9.50 16.61
N ARG A 503 -3.06 -8.98 15.40
CA ARG A 503 -1.75 -9.00 14.75
C ARG A 503 -0.70 -8.20 15.52
N ALA A 504 -1.07 -7.06 16.09
CA ALA A 504 -0.18 -6.25 16.92
C ALA A 504 0.11 -6.90 18.29
N ALA A 505 -0.86 -7.63 18.86
CA ALA A 505 -0.73 -8.34 20.13
C ALA A 505 -0.05 -9.71 19.99
N VAL A 506 -0.19 -10.33 18.81
CA VAL A 506 0.17 -11.68 18.45
C VAL A 506 1.52 -11.72 17.77
N GLY A 507 2.51 -11.45 18.25
CA GLY A 507 3.82 -11.66 17.65
C GLY A 507 4.48 -10.37 17.32
N GLN A 508 4.90 -9.70 18.35
CA GLN A 508 6.08 -8.88 18.22
C GLN A 508 7.25 -9.82 17.97
N THR A 509 7.37 -10.25 16.69
CA THR A 509 8.60 -10.84 16.24
C THR A 509 9.61 -9.73 16.10
N ASP A 510 10.79 -9.96 16.59
CA ASP A 510 11.94 -9.10 16.43
C ASP A 510 13.14 -9.92 15.95
N ASN A 511 14.25 -9.25 15.81
CA ASN A 511 15.48 -9.88 15.34
C ASN A 511 16.09 -10.89 16.34
N ASN A 512 15.71 -10.84 17.58
CA ASN A 512 16.18 -11.78 18.62
C ASN A 512 15.19 -12.94 18.75
N ASN A 513 13.90 -12.67 18.44
CA ASN A 513 12.82 -13.65 18.46
C ASN A 513 12.07 -13.59 17.11
N PRO A 514 12.67 -14.15 16.05
CA PRO A 514 12.13 -13.98 14.69
C PRO A 514 10.91 -14.84 14.38
N VAL A 515 10.49 -15.72 15.28
CA VAL A 515 9.29 -16.55 15.13
C VAL A 515 8.43 -16.42 16.38
N ALA A 516 7.14 -16.12 16.17
CA ALA A 516 6.14 -16.12 17.23
C ALA A 516 5.06 -17.15 16.91
N ILE A 517 4.67 -17.93 17.91
CA ILE A 517 3.64 -18.95 17.77
C ILE A 517 2.36 -18.47 18.46
N THR A 518 1.25 -18.62 17.76
CA THR A 518 -0.09 -18.41 18.33
C THR A 518 -1.00 -19.55 17.98
N THR A 519 -1.98 -19.76 18.82
CA THR A 519 -2.91 -20.87 18.69
C THR A 519 -4.34 -20.41 18.84
N ASP A 520 -5.23 -21.07 18.11
CA ASP A 520 -6.66 -20.88 18.19
C ASP A 520 -7.37 -22.23 18.06
N ALA A 521 -8.58 -22.33 18.61
CA ALA A 521 -9.41 -23.49 18.46
C ALA A 521 -10.86 -23.07 18.18
N SER A 522 -11.41 -23.59 17.10
CA SER A 522 -12.79 -23.30 16.69
C SER A 522 -13.63 -24.58 16.68
N ARG A 523 -14.79 -24.52 17.33
CA ARG A 523 -15.75 -25.64 17.36
C ARG A 523 -16.59 -25.66 16.10
N LEU A 524 -16.65 -26.83 15.43
CA LEU A 524 -17.47 -27.02 14.25
C LEU A 524 -18.91 -27.47 14.66
N TYR A 525 -19.84 -27.35 13.73
CA TYR A 525 -21.23 -27.68 13.91
C TYR A 525 -21.48 -29.16 14.27
N ASP A 526 -20.59 -30.07 13.89
CA ASP A 526 -20.65 -31.50 14.20
C ASP A 526 -20.01 -31.86 15.56
N GLY A 527 -19.65 -30.84 16.33
CA GLY A 527 -19.03 -30.97 17.65
C GLY A 527 -17.54 -31.25 17.64
N SER A 528 -16.91 -31.40 16.47
CA SER A 528 -15.44 -31.46 16.35
C SER A 528 -14.81 -30.08 16.49
N TRP A 529 -13.51 -30.04 16.69
CA TRP A 529 -12.73 -28.82 16.79
C TRP A 529 -11.71 -28.72 15.66
N VAL A 530 -11.46 -27.52 15.17
CA VAL A 530 -10.27 -27.20 14.36
C VAL A 530 -9.30 -26.45 15.26
N VAL A 531 -8.17 -27.06 15.49
CA VAL A 531 -7.07 -26.48 16.26
C VAL A 531 -6.06 -25.91 15.29
N THR A 532 -5.77 -24.63 15.42
CA THR A 532 -4.89 -23.87 14.52
C THR A 532 -3.63 -23.45 15.27
N VAL A 533 -2.48 -23.71 14.67
CA VAL A 533 -1.18 -23.18 15.06
C VAL A 533 -0.71 -22.23 13.96
N ARG A 534 -0.48 -21.01 14.33
CA ARG A 534 0.02 -19.96 13.45
C ARG A 534 1.41 -19.56 13.87
N MET A 535 2.36 -19.66 12.96
CA MET A 535 3.72 -19.19 13.13
C MET A 535 3.89 -17.90 12.34
N THR A 536 4.10 -16.79 13.02
CA THR A 536 4.44 -15.50 12.40
C THR A 536 5.95 -15.43 12.29
N ILE A 537 6.47 -15.19 11.10
CA ILE A 537 7.89 -15.18 10.80
C ILE A 537 8.30 -13.76 10.49
N HIS A 538 9.30 -13.25 11.20
CA HIS A 538 9.81 -11.90 11.07
C HIS A 538 10.31 -11.64 9.64
N MET A 539 10.07 -10.42 9.13
CA MET A 539 10.48 -10.04 7.77
C MET A 539 11.98 -10.26 7.57
N GLY A 540 12.36 -10.86 6.44
CA GLY A 540 13.75 -11.22 6.14
C GLY A 540 14.17 -12.59 6.64
N TYR A 541 13.36 -13.24 7.50
CA TYR A 541 13.59 -14.60 7.98
C TYR A 541 12.74 -15.63 7.23
N HIS A 542 13.12 -16.89 7.42
CA HIS A 542 12.36 -18.04 6.95
C HIS A 542 12.54 -19.22 7.91
N ILE A 543 11.58 -20.12 7.91
CA ILE A 543 11.66 -21.43 8.53
C ILE A 543 11.47 -22.49 7.43
N TYR A 544 11.96 -23.70 7.66
CA TYR A 544 11.99 -24.75 6.63
C TYR A 544 10.70 -25.57 6.61
N ASP A 545 10.09 -25.76 5.42
CA ASP A 545 8.98 -26.68 5.21
C ASP A 545 9.50 -28.09 4.95
N ARG A 546 10.32 -28.22 3.90
CA ARG A 546 10.99 -29.46 3.51
C ARG A 546 12.47 -29.19 3.35
N VAL A 547 13.26 -30.17 3.73
CA VAL A 547 14.71 -30.09 3.62
C VAL A 547 15.19 -31.25 2.73
N ALA A 548 15.98 -30.94 1.72
CA ALA A 548 16.61 -31.94 0.88
C ALA A 548 17.56 -32.82 1.69
N SER A 549 17.79 -34.06 1.27
CA SER A 549 18.57 -35.06 2.02
C SER A 549 20.04 -34.68 2.25
N ASP A 550 20.56 -33.78 1.45
CA ASP A 550 21.93 -33.27 1.46
C ASP A 550 22.07 -31.88 2.17
N ASP A 551 20.94 -31.28 2.57
CA ASP A 551 20.90 -30.06 3.36
C ASP A 551 20.93 -30.37 4.86
N VAL A 552 21.52 -29.46 5.64
CA VAL A 552 21.74 -29.62 7.11
C VAL A 552 20.67 -28.96 7.98
N PHE A 553 19.63 -28.43 7.36
CA PHE A 553 18.59 -27.67 8.05
C PHE A 553 17.56 -28.57 8.73
N VAL A 554 16.82 -28.02 9.69
CA VAL A 554 15.75 -28.72 10.41
C VAL A 554 14.39 -28.25 9.89
N PRO A 555 13.57 -29.14 9.32
CA PRO A 555 12.23 -28.79 8.85
C PRO A 555 11.29 -28.49 10.02
N THR A 556 10.30 -27.65 9.76
CA THR A 556 9.24 -27.35 10.72
C THR A 556 8.34 -28.57 10.91
N ASP A 557 8.17 -29.01 12.13
CA ASP A 557 7.30 -30.10 12.55
C ASP A 557 6.30 -29.61 13.60
N VAL A 558 5.00 -29.90 13.37
CA VAL A 558 3.90 -29.51 14.28
C VAL A 558 3.14 -30.75 14.69
N LYS A 559 3.30 -31.15 15.94
CA LYS A 559 2.68 -32.34 16.52
C LYS A 559 1.56 -31.99 17.47
N PHE A 560 0.36 -32.36 17.14
CA PHE A 560 -0.81 -32.25 18.01
C PHE A 560 -0.84 -33.44 18.95
N CYS A 561 -0.54 -33.21 20.24
CA CYS A 561 -0.54 -34.25 21.27
C CYS A 561 -1.96 -34.44 21.81
N LEU A 562 -2.68 -35.41 21.26
CA LEU A 562 -4.08 -35.64 21.58
C LEU A 562 -4.20 -36.38 22.92
N PRO A 563 -5.00 -35.86 23.87
CA PRO A 563 -5.27 -36.57 25.12
C PRO A 563 -6.15 -37.84 24.88
N GLU A 564 -6.23 -38.70 25.89
CA GLU A 564 -7.04 -39.93 25.82
C GLU A 564 -8.50 -39.61 25.49
N GLY A 565 -9.07 -40.32 24.53
CA GLY A 565 -10.45 -40.14 24.05
C GLY A 565 -10.60 -39.04 22.99
N VAL A 566 -9.55 -38.32 22.61
CA VAL A 566 -9.58 -37.35 21.51
C VAL A 566 -8.89 -37.95 20.30
N GLU A 567 -9.55 -37.90 19.16
CA GLU A 567 -9.08 -38.48 17.90
C GLU A 567 -8.84 -37.41 16.85
N ALA A 568 -7.76 -37.55 16.07
CA ALA A 568 -7.54 -36.74 14.88
C ALA A 568 -8.52 -37.13 13.76
N VAL A 569 -9.08 -36.14 13.10
CA VAL A 569 -9.93 -36.30 11.91
C VAL A 569 -9.15 -35.82 10.69
N GLY A 570 -8.63 -36.77 9.95
CA GLY A 570 -7.71 -36.48 8.83
C GLY A 570 -6.28 -36.16 9.30
N GLY A 571 -5.41 -35.75 8.37
CA GLY A 571 -4.05 -35.35 8.64
C GLY A 571 -3.96 -33.86 9.02
N VAL A 572 -2.77 -33.45 9.47
CA VAL A 572 -2.45 -32.04 9.67
C VAL A 572 -2.47 -31.30 8.32
N VAL A 573 -3.28 -30.27 8.22
CA VAL A 573 -3.27 -29.36 7.08
C VAL A 573 -2.06 -28.45 7.22
N ARG A 574 -1.18 -28.46 6.21
CA ARG A 574 0.05 -27.66 6.17
C ARG A 574 -0.03 -26.64 5.04
N PRO A 575 0.57 -25.46 5.18
CA PRO A 575 0.75 -24.55 4.05
C PRO A 575 1.77 -25.12 3.05
N ALA A 576 1.73 -24.71 1.81
CA ALA A 576 2.76 -25.06 0.83
C ALA A 576 4.00 -24.18 1.06
N GLY A 577 5.17 -24.81 1.16
CA GLY A 577 6.44 -24.11 1.22
C GLY A 577 6.82 -23.46 -0.10
N GLN A 578 7.56 -22.37 -0.02
CA GLN A 578 8.14 -21.67 -1.18
C GLN A 578 9.50 -22.28 -1.52
N PHE A 579 9.85 -22.26 -2.80
CA PHE A 579 11.17 -22.70 -3.27
C PHE A 579 12.30 -21.96 -2.54
N TYR A 580 13.33 -22.73 -2.14
CA TYR A 580 14.51 -22.18 -1.48
C TYR A 580 15.81 -22.58 -2.20
N THR A 581 16.03 -23.88 -2.46
CA THR A 581 17.22 -24.35 -3.17
C THR A 581 16.88 -25.28 -4.33
N ALA A 582 17.78 -25.37 -5.31
CA ALA A 582 17.64 -26.29 -6.45
C ALA A 582 17.62 -27.78 -6.01
N GLY A 583 18.11 -28.11 -4.80
CA GLY A 583 18.06 -29.45 -4.23
C GLY A 583 16.68 -29.89 -3.75
N GLY A 584 15.68 -28.97 -3.74
CA GLY A 584 14.31 -29.28 -3.37
C GLY A 584 13.92 -28.85 -1.95
N THR A 585 14.78 -28.11 -1.25
CA THR A 585 14.42 -27.47 0.03
C THR A 585 13.43 -26.34 -0.19
N THR A 586 12.36 -26.34 0.63
CA THR A 586 11.31 -25.33 0.62
C THR A 586 11.20 -24.66 2.00
N VAL A 587 10.73 -23.42 2.01
CA VAL A 587 10.65 -22.58 3.23
C VAL A 587 9.30 -21.90 3.36
N PHE A 588 8.95 -21.55 4.60
CA PHE A 588 7.87 -20.62 4.89
C PHE A 588 8.45 -19.24 5.18
N ARG A 589 7.77 -18.21 4.73
CA ARG A 589 8.09 -16.79 4.99
C ARG A 589 6.83 -16.06 5.42
N ASN A 590 6.99 -15.03 6.23
CA ASN A 590 5.92 -14.20 6.80
C ASN A 590 4.98 -14.97 7.73
N GLU A 591 4.35 -16.03 7.27
CA GLU A 591 3.41 -16.81 8.05
C GLU A 591 3.38 -18.29 7.61
N ALA A 592 3.20 -19.18 8.57
CA ALA A 592 2.87 -20.59 8.33
C ALA A 592 1.73 -21.02 9.26
N VAL A 593 0.64 -21.54 8.69
CA VAL A 593 -0.55 -21.94 9.43
C VAL A 593 -0.76 -23.45 9.31
N PHE A 594 -0.81 -24.12 10.46
CA PHE A 594 -1.04 -25.56 10.57
C PHE A 594 -2.37 -25.81 11.26
N GLN A 595 -3.15 -26.73 10.76
CA GLN A 595 -4.45 -27.04 11.34
C GLN A 595 -4.64 -28.54 11.51
N GLN A 596 -5.22 -28.92 12.64
CA GLN A 596 -5.68 -30.30 12.90
C GLN A 596 -7.13 -30.28 13.36
N ARG A 597 -7.97 -31.05 12.67
CA ARG A 597 -9.31 -31.31 13.16
C ARG A 597 -9.26 -32.45 14.17
N VAL A 598 -9.96 -32.27 15.29
CA VAL A 598 -10.04 -33.28 16.37
C VAL A 598 -11.47 -33.51 16.78
N ARG A 599 -11.79 -34.73 17.24
CA ARG A 599 -13.09 -35.14 17.72
C ARG A 599 -12.96 -35.76 19.11
N GLY A 600 -14.03 -35.72 19.91
CA GLY A 600 -14.08 -36.30 21.27
C GLY A 600 -13.64 -35.34 22.36
N ALA A 601 -13.08 -34.18 22.01
CA ALA A 601 -12.67 -33.17 23.00
C ALA A 601 -13.88 -32.40 23.53
N ALA A 602 -13.98 -32.28 24.85
CA ALA A 602 -15.01 -31.47 25.54
C ALA A 602 -14.63 -29.97 25.49
N VAL A 603 -15.60 -29.08 25.69
CA VAL A 603 -15.36 -27.67 25.98
C VAL A 603 -14.48 -27.55 27.23
N ASP A 604 -13.61 -26.58 27.27
CA ASP A 604 -12.60 -26.36 28.33
C ASP A 604 -11.49 -27.42 28.44
N SER A 605 -11.45 -28.43 27.55
CA SER A 605 -10.29 -29.34 27.49
C SER A 605 -9.03 -28.61 27.05
N GLU A 606 -7.89 -29.09 27.52
CA GLU A 606 -6.58 -28.63 27.09
C GLU A 606 -5.95 -29.60 26.10
N LEU A 607 -5.41 -29.08 25.04
CA LEU A 607 -4.67 -29.81 24.02
C LEU A 607 -3.25 -29.24 23.92
N LYS A 608 -2.24 -30.11 23.90
CA LYS A 608 -0.85 -29.70 23.72
C LYS A 608 -0.43 -29.83 22.28
N VAL A 609 0.36 -28.88 21.82
CA VAL A 609 1.00 -28.93 20.51
C VAL A 609 2.51 -28.69 20.71
N ALA A 610 3.32 -29.59 20.19
CA ALA A 610 4.76 -29.42 20.12
C ALA A 610 5.13 -28.89 18.73
N VAL A 611 5.85 -27.78 18.69
CA VAL A 611 6.31 -27.12 17.45
C VAL A 611 7.82 -27.07 17.46
N GLU A 612 8.42 -27.72 16.47
CA GLU A 612 9.86 -27.70 16.22
C GLU A 612 10.15 -26.93 14.94
N TRP A 613 11.14 -26.05 14.94
CA TRP A 613 11.55 -25.29 13.75
C TRP A 613 12.99 -24.83 13.84
N GLN A 614 13.58 -24.53 12.69
CA GLN A 614 14.81 -23.76 12.58
C GLN A 614 14.56 -22.50 11.78
N CYS A 615 14.96 -21.35 12.31
CA CYS A 615 14.81 -20.06 11.65
C CYS A 615 16.16 -19.54 11.17
N CYS A 616 16.21 -19.04 9.94
CA CYS A 616 17.40 -18.43 9.35
C CYS A 616 17.06 -17.10 8.69
N ASP A 617 18.03 -16.18 8.66
CA ASP A 617 18.09 -15.08 7.69
C ASP A 617 19.09 -15.45 6.57
N PRO A 618 19.37 -14.60 5.59
CA PRO A 618 20.34 -14.92 4.52
C PRO A 618 21.78 -15.14 4.98
N THR A 619 22.09 -14.83 6.24
CA THR A 619 23.48 -14.82 6.78
C THR A 619 23.66 -15.69 8.01
N ILE A 620 22.61 -15.89 8.81
CA ILE A 620 22.68 -16.57 10.10
C ILE A 620 21.50 -17.53 10.26
N CYS A 621 21.76 -18.74 10.72
CA CYS A 621 20.74 -19.68 11.20
C CYS A 621 20.76 -19.73 12.72
N PHE A 622 19.59 -19.63 13.34
CA PHE A 622 19.41 -19.90 14.75
C PHE A 622 19.50 -21.41 15.01
N PRO A 623 19.87 -21.83 16.21
CA PRO A 623 19.72 -23.23 16.60
C PRO A 623 18.27 -23.66 16.47
N PRO A 624 18.00 -24.95 16.15
CA PRO A 624 16.64 -25.48 16.16
C PRO A 624 15.96 -25.23 17.51
N GLN A 625 14.70 -24.88 17.48
CA GLN A 625 13.88 -24.58 18.64
C GLN A 625 12.71 -25.57 18.74
N LEU A 626 12.31 -25.87 19.95
CA LEU A 626 11.15 -26.68 20.27
C LEU A 626 10.32 -25.95 21.32
N GLU A 627 9.06 -25.69 21.02
CA GLU A 627 8.11 -25.04 21.93
C GLU A 627 6.87 -25.94 22.12
N GLU A 628 6.47 -26.12 23.36
CA GLU A 628 5.18 -26.76 23.70
C GLU A 628 4.15 -25.69 24.05
N VAL A 629 3.06 -25.66 23.31
CA VAL A 629 1.94 -24.72 23.51
C VAL A 629 0.72 -25.47 23.99
N VAL A 630 0.07 -24.96 25.03
CA VAL A 630 -1.20 -25.49 25.55
C VAL A 630 -2.36 -24.66 24.99
N ILE A 631 -3.30 -25.35 24.36
CA ILE A 631 -4.46 -24.73 23.73
C ILE A 631 -5.69 -25.13 24.53
N LYS A 632 -6.46 -24.13 24.96
CA LYS A 632 -7.74 -24.35 25.62
C LYS A 632 -8.86 -24.31 24.59
N LEU A 633 -9.66 -25.37 24.52
CA LEU A 633 -10.81 -25.50 23.61
C LEU A 633 -12.03 -24.76 24.20
N GLN A 634 -12.31 -23.54 23.71
CA GLN A 634 -13.37 -22.66 24.24
C GLN A 634 -14.49 -22.41 23.22
#